data_ede7ab0286881c3427c11a6c44eea115
#
_entry.id   ede7ab0286881c3427c11a6c44eea115
#
_cell.length_a   1.000
_cell.length_b   1.000
_cell.length_c   1.000
_cell.angle_alpha   90.00
_cell.angle_beta   90.00
_cell.angle_gamma   90.00
#
_symmetry.space_group_name_H-M   'P 1'
#
loop_
_entity.id
_entity.type
_entity.pdbx_description
1 polymer ?
#
loop_
_entity_poly.entity_id
_entity_poly.type
_entity_poly.pdbx_seq_one_letter_code
_entity_poly.pdbx_strand_id
1 'polypeptide(L)'
;KAGEENSEGTLHRFTIESRKKDKINFEGERPYYIPRISYAKGANALIIQTLNRHQNDLKVWRWNSKENTLQLILEEKEETYVSIHDNLKFLEDGSFLWTSEKDGHNHIYHHNENGVLIRQITKGNWEVTSLYDYNPKSKEIYYQSVEGSSTERGLFAIKLSGKGKRTLQPTEGTNGATFSVGGAYYIHSYSDEKTPPIYTLYNTQKNTPLFRILENED
;
A
#
# COMPACT_ATOMS: atom_id res chain seq x y z
N LYS A 1 -13.68 29.16 3.23
CA LYS A 1 -13.03 30.27 2.51
C LYS A 1 -11.70 30.60 3.14
N ALA A 2 -10.79 31.24 2.40
CA ALA A 2 -9.53 31.72 2.98
C ALA A 2 -9.81 32.67 4.15
N GLY A 3 -9.19 32.42 5.32
CA GLY A 3 -9.40 33.21 6.54
C GLY A 3 -10.53 32.75 7.46
N GLU A 4 -11.30 31.76 7.09
CA GLU A 4 -12.32 31.13 7.95
C GLU A 4 -11.73 29.93 8.71
N GLU A 5 -12.33 29.58 9.86
CA GLU A 5 -11.99 28.35 10.58
C GLU A 5 -12.26 27.14 9.71
N ASN A 6 -11.35 26.16 9.75
CA ASN A 6 -11.50 24.96 8.98
C ASN A 6 -12.52 24.01 9.62
N SER A 7 -13.16 23.17 8.80
CA SER A 7 -14.10 22.17 9.28
C SER A 7 -13.42 21.18 10.21
N GLU A 8 -14.09 20.85 11.31
CA GLU A 8 -13.62 19.87 12.27
C GLU A 8 -14.22 18.50 11.96
N GLY A 9 -13.34 17.56 11.55
CA GLY A 9 -13.70 16.15 11.35
C GLY A 9 -13.72 15.38 12.67
N THR A 10 -14.71 14.52 12.87
CA THR A 10 -14.73 13.55 13.99
C THR A 10 -15.07 12.17 13.47
N LEU A 11 -14.42 11.15 14.04
CA LEU A 11 -14.66 9.76 13.67
C LEU A 11 -15.51 9.08 14.74
N HIS A 12 -16.54 8.35 14.30
CA HIS A 12 -17.46 7.66 15.18
C HIS A 12 -17.69 6.23 14.72
N ARG A 13 -17.82 5.31 15.71
CA ARG A 13 -18.38 3.98 15.51
C ARG A 13 -19.90 4.04 15.74
N PHE A 14 -20.65 3.37 14.88
CA PHE A 14 -22.06 3.11 15.08
C PHE A 14 -22.31 1.60 15.18
N THR A 15 -22.88 1.15 16.31
CA THR A 15 -23.23 -0.26 16.52
C THR A 15 -24.68 -0.45 16.09
N ILE A 16 -24.92 -1.27 15.07
CA ILE A 16 -26.24 -1.44 14.42
C ILE A 16 -27.25 -2.03 15.41
N GLU A 17 -26.87 -3.07 16.14
CA GLU A 17 -27.76 -3.80 17.06
C GLU A 17 -28.27 -2.91 18.22
N SER A 18 -27.35 -2.17 18.82
CA SER A 18 -27.67 -1.31 19.98
C SER A 18 -28.02 0.12 19.61
N ARG A 19 -27.85 0.50 18.34
CA ARG A 19 -27.97 1.88 17.82
C ARG A 19 -27.10 2.90 18.56
N LYS A 20 -26.02 2.41 19.19
CA LYS A 20 -25.12 3.24 19.98
C LYS A 20 -24.08 3.88 19.05
N LYS A 21 -23.81 5.16 19.29
CA LYS A 21 -22.77 5.94 18.64
C LYS A 21 -21.67 6.27 19.65
N ASP A 22 -20.45 5.78 19.40
CA ASP A 22 -19.27 6.05 20.22
C ASP A 22 -18.26 6.85 19.41
N LYS A 23 -17.70 7.90 20.01
CA LYS A 23 -16.62 8.66 19.38
C LYS A 23 -15.31 7.90 19.50
N ILE A 24 -14.53 7.85 18.41
CA ILE A 24 -13.14 7.37 18.41
C ILE A 24 -12.27 8.56 18.78
N ASN A 25 -11.59 8.48 19.92
CA ASN A 25 -10.76 9.55 20.43
C ASN A 25 -9.30 9.29 20.11
N PHE A 26 -8.65 10.30 19.51
CA PHE A 26 -7.20 10.31 19.32
C PHE A 26 -6.59 10.93 20.58
N GLU A 27 -5.80 10.14 21.32
CA GLU A 27 -5.17 10.60 22.55
C GLU A 27 -4.08 11.63 22.22
N GLY A 28 -4.14 12.80 22.90
CA GLY A 28 -3.11 13.82 22.87
C GLY A 28 -3.12 14.76 21.68
N GLU A 29 -3.46 14.31 20.49
CA GLU A 29 -3.49 15.13 19.27
C GLU A 29 -4.76 14.91 18.46
N ARG A 30 -5.43 16.00 18.17
CA ARG A 30 -6.56 15.97 17.26
C ARG A 30 -6.01 15.97 15.82
N PRO A 31 -6.28 14.90 15.02
CA PRO A 31 -5.86 14.89 13.63
C PRO A 31 -6.55 16.01 12.85
N TYR A 32 -5.80 16.67 11.99
CA TYR A 32 -6.35 17.70 11.11
C TYR A 32 -7.07 17.08 9.94
N TYR A 33 -6.49 16.02 9.36
CA TYR A 33 -7.07 15.23 8.28
C TYR A 33 -7.13 13.75 8.63
N ILE A 34 -8.16 13.07 8.12
CA ILE A 34 -8.30 11.61 8.12
C ILE A 34 -8.42 11.14 6.68
N PRO A 35 -7.30 11.03 5.95
CA PRO A 35 -7.33 10.74 4.52
C PRO A 35 -7.75 9.31 4.18
N ARG A 36 -7.51 8.35 5.09
CA ARG A 36 -7.82 6.94 4.86
C ARG A 36 -8.39 6.25 6.09
N ILE A 37 -9.39 5.44 5.86
CA ILE A 37 -9.94 4.48 6.82
C ILE A 37 -10.09 3.17 6.07
N SER A 38 -9.50 2.10 6.56
CA SER A 38 -9.56 0.79 5.94
C SER A 38 -9.72 -0.32 6.98
N TYR A 39 -10.35 -1.42 6.59
CA TYR A 39 -10.41 -2.62 7.43
C TYR A 39 -9.31 -3.59 7.02
N ALA A 40 -8.37 -3.81 7.95
CA ALA A 40 -7.29 -4.76 7.80
C ALA A 40 -7.76 -6.17 8.17
N LYS A 41 -8.18 -6.95 7.16
CA LYS A 41 -8.73 -8.30 7.37
C LYS A 41 -7.75 -9.23 8.09
N GLY A 42 -6.45 -9.20 7.74
CA GLY A 42 -5.41 -9.99 8.40
C GLY A 42 -5.23 -9.64 9.87
N ALA A 43 -5.33 -8.36 10.23
CA ALA A 43 -5.23 -7.88 11.61
C ALA A 43 -6.57 -7.86 12.35
N ASN A 44 -7.69 -8.15 11.68
CA ASN A 44 -9.05 -8.00 12.20
C ASN A 44 -9.27 -6.65 12.91
N ALA A 45 -8.80 -5.57 12.31
CA ALA A 45 -8.78 -4.24 12.91
C ALA A 45 -9.12 -3.14 11.90
N LEU A 46 -9.69 -2.06 12.41
CA LEU A 46 -9.82 -0.82 11.65
C LEU A 46 -8.50 -0.07 11.71
N ILE A 47 -8.02 0.35 10.54
CA ILE A 47 -6.82 1.15 10.37
C ILE A 47 -7.21 2.54 9.93
N ILE A 48 -6.66 3.53 10.62
CA ILE A 48 -6.95 4.95 10.38
C ILE A 48 -5.63 5.65 10.09
N GLN A 49 -5.56 6.33 8.97
CA GLN A 49 -4.45 7.22 8.67
C GLN A 49 -4.86 8.65 9.00
N THR A 50 -3.98 9.39 9.64
CA THR A 50 -4.19 10.79 10.01
C THR A 50 -3.01 11.65 9.58
N LEU A 51 -3.29 12.93 9.32
CA LEU A 51 -2.27 13.93 9.00
C LEU A 51 -2.47 15.19 9.84
N ASN A 52 -1.37 15.85 10.11
CA ASN A 52 -1.37 17.20 10.66
C ASN A 52 -1.74 18.24 9.58
N ARG A 53 -1.86 19.51 9.96
CA ARG A 53 -2.21 20.63 9.07
C ARG A 53 -1.20 20.83 7.94
N HIS A 54 0.09 20.66 8.23
CA HIS A 54 1.16 20.85 7.25
C HIS A 54 1.36 19.65 6.32
N GLN A 55 0.66 18.53 6.56
CA GLN A 55 0.75 17.28 5.80
C GLN A 55 2.16 16.70 5.74
N ASN A 56 2.93 16.92 6.81
CA ASN A 56 4.29 16.42 6.95
C ASN A 56 4.48 15.50 8.18
N ASP A 57 3.38 15.14 8.85
CA ASP A 57 3.33 14.16 9.94
C ASP A 57 2.13 13.25 9.70
N LEU A 58 2.41 12.06 9.16
CA LEU A 58 1.42 11.00 8.89
C LEU A 58 1.51 9.97 9.99
N LYS A 59 0.35 9.62 10.58
CA LYS A 59 0.23 8.58 11.58
C LYS A 59 -0.74 7.51 11.13
N VAL A 60 -0.38 6.25 11.37
CA VAL A 60 -1.21 5.08 11.11
C VAL A 60 -1.61 4.46 12.45
N TRP A 61 -2.90 4.41 12.68
CA TRP A 61 -3.51 3.93 13.91
C TRP A 61 -4.23 2.61 13.69
N ARG A 62 -4.07 1.68 14.63
CA ARG A 62 -4.86 0.48 14.77
C ARG A 62 -5.91 0.69 15.85
N TRP A 63 -7.18 0.60 15.49
CA TRP A 63 -8.26 0.74 16.45
C TRP A 63 -8.73 -0.61 16.99
N ASN A 64 -8.72 -0.73 18.32
CA ASN A 64 -9.29 -1.88 19.03
C ASN A 64 -10.78 -1.61 19.31
N SER A 65 -11.65 -2.36 18.66
CA SER A 65 -13.10 -2.19 18.78
C SER A 65 -13.66 -2.59 20.14
N LYS A 66 -13.00 -3.49 20.88
CA LYS A 66 -13.46 -3.97 22.20
C LYS A 66 -13.18 -2.95 23.29
N GLU A 67 -12.01 -2.37 23.27
CA GLU A 67 -11.54 -1.42 24.28
C GLU A 67 -11.82 0.04 23.90
N ASN A 68 -12.19 0.28 22.64
CA ASN A 68 -12.33 1.62 22.03
C ASN A 68 -11.04 2.46 22.15
N THR A 69 -9.89 1.82 21.99
CA THR A 69 -8.57 2.45 22.06
C THR A 69 -7.90 2.49 20.71
N LEU A 70 -7.03 3.47 20.51
CA LEU A 70 -6.16 3.59 19.35
C LEU A 70 -4.73 3.25 19.75
N GLN A 71 -4.06 2.45 18.93
CA GLN A 71 -2.64 2.17 19.02
C GLN A 71 -1.94 2.80 17.81
N LEU A 72 -0.97 3.67 18.04
CA LEU A 72 -0.09 4.15 16.98
C LEU A 72 0.83 3.02 16.55
N ILE A 73 0.75 2.62 15.27
CA ILE A 73 1.56 1.53 14.72
C ILE A 73 2.61 2.01 13.70
N LEU A 74 2.47 3.24 13.19
CA LEU A 74 3.48 3.83 12.31
C LEU A 74 3.35 5.35 12.32
N GLU A 75 4.49 6.02 12.27
CA GLU A 75 4.60 7.46 12.11
C GLU A 75 5.65 7.76 11.05
N GLU A 76 5.30 8.65 10.12
CA GLU A 76 6.23 9.20 9.13
C GLU A 76 6.22 10.71 9.21
N LYS A 77 7.40 11.27 9.35
CA LYS A 77 7.63 12.71 9.41
C LYS A 77 8.68 13.12 8.40
N GLU A 78 8.37 14.19 7.68
CA GLU A 78 9.28 14.81 6.73
C GLU A 78 9.34 16.34 7.01
N GLU A 79 10.40 16.98 6.59
CA GLU A 79 10.50 18.45 6.73
C GLU A 79 9.51 19.16 5.80
N THR A 80 9.19 18.57 4.66
CA THR A 80 8.37 19.18 3.62
C THR A 80 6.97 18.57 3.55
N TYR A 81 6.83 17.33 3.11
CA TYR A 81 5.57 16.69 2.81
C TYR A 81 5.66 15.17 2.89
N VAL A 82 4.66 14.51 3.45
CA VAL A 82 4.51 13.05 3.41
C VAL A 82 3.44 12.68 2.39
N SER A 83 3.81 11.90 1.38
CA SER A 83 2.90 11.41 0.36
C SER A 83 1.90 10.41 0.92
N ILE A 84 0.60 10.66 0.70
CA ILE A 84 -0.45 9.69 1.02
C ILE A 84 -0.51 8.65 -0.09
N HIS A 85 -0.45 7.38 0.28
CA HIS A 85 -0.57 6.26 -0.64
C HIS A 85 -1.40 5.11 -0.06
N ASP A 86 -1.77 4.16 -0.90
CA ASP A 86 -2.55 2.98 -0.53
C ASP A 86 -1.69 1.71 -0.39
N ASN A 87 -0.37 1.86 -0.29
CA ASN A 87 0.61 0.79 -0.20
C ASN A 87 0.72 0.21 1.23
N LEU A 88 -0.42 -0.09 1.84
CA LEU A 88 -0.50 -0.74 3.15
C LEU A 88 -1.15 -2.11 2.98
N LYS A 89 -0.41 -3.18 3.28
CA LYS A 89 -0.89 -4.56 3.19
C LYS A 89 -0.67 -5.29 4.50
N PHE A 90 -1.74 -5.69 5.19
CA PHE A 90 -1.65 -6.55 6.37
C PHE A 90 -1.54 -8.01 5.97
N LEU A 91 -0.64 -8.73 6.65
CA LEU A 91 -0.44 -10.16 6.50
C LEU A 91 -1.31 -10.92 7.52
N GLU A 92 -1.41 -12.25 7.37
CA GLU A 92 -2.29 -13.07 8.22
C GLU A 92 -1.84 -13.13 9.69
N ASP A 93 -0.55 -12.90 9.96
CA ASP A 93 0.02 -12.84 11.30
C ASP A 93 -0.10 -11.45 11.97
N GLY A 94 -0.80 -10.52 11.33
CA GLY A 94 -0.98 -9.14 11.80
C GLY A 94 0.20 -8.20 11.49
N SER A 95 1.33 -8.71 11.00
CA SER A 95 2.40 -7.88 10.46
C SER A 95 1.95 -7.17 9.19
N PHE A 96 2.68 -6.16 8.75
CA PHE A 96 2.27 -5.42 7.57
C PHE A 96 3.45 -4.91 6.71
N LEU A 97 3.13 -4.71 5.45
CA LEU A 97 4.00 -4.05 4.48
C LEU A 97 3.57 -2.59 4.32
N TRP A 98 4.55 -1.73 4.24
CA TRP A 98 4.40 -0.30 4.01
C TRP A 98 5.47 0.19 3.05
N THR A 99 5.20 1.24 2.28
CA THR A 99 6.25 1.90 1.49
C THR A 99 6.60 3.24 2.10
N SER A 100 7.88 3.60 2.10
CA SER A 100 8.40 4.80 2.73
C SER A 100 9.63 5.32 1.99
N GLU A 101 9.80 6.64 1.97
CA GLU A 101 10.95 7.35 1.38
C GLU A 101 12.07 7.61 2.38
N LYS A 102 11.99 7.04 3.59
CA LYS A 102 12.91 7.34 4.72
C LYS A 102 14.40 7.08 4.48
N ASP A 103 14.76 6.37 3.40
CA ASP A 103 16.16 6.17 2.98
C ASP A 103 16.51 6.94 1.69
N GLY A 104 15.68 7.90 1.28
CA GLY A 104 15.86 8.76 0.11
C GLY A 104 15.13 8.32 -1.15
N HIS A 105 14.59 7.11 -1.17
CA HIS A 105 13.77 6.55 -2.24
C HIS A 105 12.59 5.74 -1.66
N ASN A 106 11.49 5.68 -2.41
CA ASN A 106 10.33 4.92 -1.95
C ASN A 106 10.58 3.40 -2.03
N HIS A 107 10.66 2.74 -0.87
CA HIS A 107 10.93 1.31 -0.75
C HIS A 107 9.91 0.59 0.13
N ILE A 108 9.85 -0.75 -0.02
CA ILE A 108 8.95 -1.62 0.77
C ILE A 108 9.65 -1.99 2.08
N TYR A 109 8.91 -1.82 3.18
CA TYR A 109 9.31 -2.17 4.54
C TYR A 109 8.31 -3.14 5.14
N HIS A 110 8.81 -4.09 5.93
CA HIS A 110 8.01 -5.05 6.69
C HIS A 110 8.08 -4.69 8.17
N HIS A 111 6.92 -4.48 8.79
CA HIS A 111 6.76 -4.17 10.21
C HIS A 111 5.96 -5.28 10.89
N ASN A 112 6.20 -5.49 12.19
CA ASN A 112 5.36 -6.35 12.99
C ASN A 112 4.00 -5.67 13.29
N GLU A 113 3.10 -6.37 13.95
CA GLU A 113 1.75 -5.88 14.31
C GLU A 113 1.76 -4.60 15.18
N ASN A 114 2.86 -4.33 15.89
CA ASN A 114 3.04 -3.16 16.74
C ASN A 114 3.80 -2.01 16.06
N GLY A 115 4.12 -2.14 14.77
CA GLY A 115 4.82 -1.13 13.99
C GLY A 115 6.34 -1.17 14.07
N VAL A 116 6.92 -2.14 14.80
CA VAL A 116 8.37 -2.29 14.87
C VAL A 116 8.90 -2.81 13.53
N LEU A 117 9.89 -2.13 12.97
CA LEU A 117 10.53 -2.53 11.72
C LEU A 117 11.20 -3.89 11.86
N ILE A 118 10.75 -4.86 11.07
CA ILE A 118 11.38 -6.17 10.94
C ILE A 118 12.48 -6.11 9.89
N ARG A 119 12.18 -5.49 8.72
CA ARG A 119 13.10 -5.50 7.58
C ARG A 119 12.73 -4.47 6.52
N GLN A 120 13.73 -3.90 5.88
CA GLN A 120 13.61 -3.29 4.55
C GLN A 120 13.67 -4.40 3.48
N ILE A 121 12.66 -4.48 2.62
CA ILE A 121 12.51 -5.53 1.61
C ILE A 121 13.22 -5.16 0.31
N THR A 122 12.97 -3.94 -0.18
CA THR A 122 13.61 -3.40 -1.40
C THR A 122 14.55 -2.26 -1.04
N LYS A 123 15.60 -2.06 -1.84
CA LYS A 123 16.58 -0.98 -1.66
C LYS A 123 17.34 -0.70 -2.95
N GLY A 124 17.84 0.53 -3.09
CA GLY A 124 18.63 0.98 -4.25
C GLY A 124 18.32 2.42 -4.60
N ASN A 125 18.96 2.95 -5.63
CA ASN A 125 18.74 4.32 -6.12
C ASN A 125 17.59 4.35 -7.14
N TRP A 126 16.44 3.84 -6.76
CA TRP A 126 15.23 3.73 -7.55
C TRP A 126 14.02 3.60 -6.64
N GLU A 127 12.82 3.74 -7.16
CA GLU A 127 11.59 3.79 -6.38
C GLU A 127 10.63 2.64 -6.72
N VAL A 128 9.98 2.12 -5.70
CA VAL A 128 8.75 1.36 -5.82
C VAL A 128 7.61 2.34 -6.10
N THR A 129 6.93 2.17 -7.22
CA THR A 129 5.81 3.03 -7.62
C THR A 129 4.45 2.47 -7.19
N SER A 130 4.36 1.15 -7.02
CA SER A 130 3.14 0.48 -6.53
C SER A 130 3.47 -0.82 -5.79
N LEU A 131 2.81 -1.04 -4.67
CA LEU A 131 2.78 -2.32 -3.97
C LEU A 131 1.43 -2.99 -4.28
N TYR A 132 1.45 -4.05 -5.09
CA TYR A 132 0.22 -4.67 -5.58
C TYR A 132 -0.39 -5.66 -4.59
N ASP A 133 0.35 -6.71 -4.25
CA ASP A 133 -0.18 -7.76 -3.37
C ASP A 133 0.93 -8.61 -2.73
N TYR A 134 0.51 -9.49 -1.82
CA TYR A 134 1.33 -10.49 -1.17
C TYR A 134 0.70 -11.87 -1.29
N ASN A 135 1.48 -12.86 -1.73
CA ASN A 135 1.05 -14.24 -1.79
C ASN A 135 1.56 -15.01 -0.55
N PRO A 136 0.67 -15.43 0.38
CA PRO A 136 1.09 -16.09 1.61
C PRO A 136 1.68 -17.50 1.37
N LYS A 137 1.29 -18.18 0.29
CA LYS A 137 1.80 -19.53 -0.04
C LYS A 137 3.24 -19.47 -0.54
N SER A 138 3.53 -18.59 -1.50
CA SER A 138 4.88 -18.41 -2.04
C SER A 138 5.73 -17.45 -1.22
N LYS A 139 5.13 -16.70 -0.28
CA LYS A 139 5.74 -15.60 0.47
C LYS A 139 6.35 -14.53 -0.43
N GLU A 140 5.72 -14.27 -1.56
CA GLU A 140 6.13 -13.27 -2.54
C GLU A 140 5.30 -12.00 -2.44
N ILE A 141 5.98 -10.88 -2.55
CA ILE A 141 5.44 -9.53 -2.66
C ILE A 141 5.55 -9.14 -4.12
N TYR A 142 4.46 -8.61 -4.68
CA TYR A 142 4.40 -8.14 -6.06
C TYR A 142 4.37 -6.63 -6.11
N TYR A 143 5.24 -6.03 -6.90
CA TYR A 143 5.40 -4.59 -6.96
C TYR A 143 5.82 -4.09 -8.34
N GLN A 144 5.61 -2.81 -8.56
CA GLN A 144 6.10 -2.06 -9.72
C GLN A 144 7.22 -1.14 -9.26
N SER A 145 8.23 -0.95 -10.10
CA SER A 145 9.29 0.01 -9.82
C SER A 145 9.89 0.61 -11.09
N VAL A 146 10.67 1.68 -10.90
CA VAL A 146 11.48 2.37 -11.92
C VAL A 146 12.92 1.87 -11.95
N GLU A 147 13.20 0.68 -11.48
CA GLU A 147 14.54 0.11 -11.33
C GLU A 147 15.24 -0.08 -12.69
N GLY A 148 15.08 0.20 -13.70
CA GLY A 148 15.81 0.09 -14.97
C GLY A 148 15.84 1.42 -15.71
N SER A 149 14.79 2.21 -15.50
CA SER A 149 14.61 3.47 -16.20
C SER A 149 13.65 4.36 -15.39
N SER A 150 13.94 5.64 -15.31
CA SER A 150 13.09 6.62 -14.61
C SER A 150 11.75 6.86 -15.34
N THR A 151 11.68 6.57 -16.62
CA THR A 151 10.51 6.79 -17.49
C THR A 151 9.66 5.54 -17.69
N GLU A 152 10.19 4.37 -17.37
CA GLU A 152 9.53 3.08 -17.58
C GLU A 152 9.13 2.41 -16.26
N ARG A 153 8.26 1.43 -16.35
CA ARG A 153 7.71 0.71 -15.18
C ARG A 153 7.82 -0.79 -15.40
N GLY A 154 8.66 -1.45 -14.60
CA GLY A 154 8.78 -2.91 -14.58
C GLY A 154 7.93 -3.55 -13.48
N LEU A 155 7.56 -4.81 -13.66
CA LEU A 155 6.89 -5.63 -12.66
C LEU A 155 7.82 -6.66 -12.08
N PHE A 156 7.81 -6.77 -10.75
CA PHE A 156 8.71 -7.63 -10.00
C PHE A 156 7.98 -8.42 -8.93
N ALA A 157 8.59 -9.54 -8.55
CA ALA A 157 8.27 -10.28 -7.34
C ALA A 157 9.52 -10.42 -6.47
N ILE A 158 9.37 -10.33 -5.16
CA ILE A 158 10.44 -10.53 -4.19
C ILE A 158 9.90 -11.29 -2.98
N LYS A 159 10.70 -12.16 -2.37
CA LYS A 159 10.28 -12.84 -1.13
C LYS A 159 10.19 -11.85 0.04
N LEU A 160 9.31 -12.13 0.99
CA LEU A 160 9.19 -11.38 2.25
C LEU A 160 10.53 -11.31 3.02
N SER A 161 11.45 -12.23 2.75
CA SER A 161 12.82 -12.18 3.26
C SER A 161 13.73 -11.12 2.61
N GLY A 162 13.25 -10.41 1.58
CA GLY A 162 14.06 -9.49 0.77
C GLY A 162 15.03 -10.18 -0.20
N LYS A 163 14.88 -11.51 -0.39
CA LYS A 163 15.70 -12.30 -1.32
C LYS A 163 14.88 -12.85 -2.48
N GLY A 164 15.55 -13.41 -3.48
CA GLY A 164 14.90 -14.12 -4.58
C GLY A 164 14.01 -13.21 -5.44
N LYS A 165 14.48 -11.98 -5.69
CA LYS A 165 13.83 -11.07 -6.64
C LYS A 165 13.79 -11.71 -8.03
N ARG A 166 12.65 -11.62 -8.70
CA ARG A 166 12.47 -12.02 -10.10
C ARG A 166 11.63 -11.00 -10.86
N THR A 167 11.93 -10.85 -12.12
CA THR A 167 11.15 -10.03 -13.04
C THR A 167 9.90 -10.79 -13.48
N LEU A 168 8.73 -10.16 -13.34
CA LEU A 168 7.47 -10.67 -13.90
C LEU A 168 7.28 -10.16 -15.32
N GLN A 169 7.52 -8.85 -15.52
CA GLN A 169 7.48 -8.22 -16.83
C GLN A 169 8.69 -7.30 -16.97
N PRO A 170 9.25 -7.16 -18.19
CA PRO A 170 10.44 -6.35 -18.43
C PRO A 170 10.21 -4.88 -18.06
N THR A 171 11.31 -4.12 -18.02
CA THR A 171 11.26 -2.71 -17.67
C THR A 171 10.92 -1.80 -18.85
N GLU A 172 10.91 -2.32 -20.06
CA GLU A 172 10.53 -1.56 -21.26
C GLU A 172 9.05 -1.19 -21.22
N GLY A 173 8.74 0.05 -21.54
CA GLY A 173 7.38 0.60 -21.50
C GLY A 173 6.81 0.74 -20.09
N THR A 174 5.48 0.84 -20.02
CA THR A 174 4.74 0.93 -18.76
C THR A 174 4.00 -0.38 -18.49
N ASN A 175 4.43 -1.10 -17.48
CA ASN A 175 3.86 -2.38 -17.07
C ASN A 175 3.08 -2.22 -15.77
N GLY A 176 1.77 -2.46 -15.82
CA GLY A 176 0.88 -2.49 -14.67
C GLY A 176 0.35 -3.88 -14.39
N ALA A 177 -0.22 -4.11 -13.22
CA ALA A 177 -0.86 -5.39 -12.89
C ALA A 177 -2.07 -5.24 -11.96
N THR A 178 -3.03 -6.15 -12.14
CA THR A 178 -4.10 -6.39 -11.17
C THR A 178 -4.05 -7.86 -10.79
N PHE A 179 -3.78 -8.14 -9.52
CA PHE A 179 -3.66 -9.51 -9.01
C PHE A 179 -5.00 -10.05 -8.53
N SER A 180 -5.22 -11.35 -8.73
CA SER A 180 -6.31 -12.08 -8.09
C SER A 180 -6.06 -12.18 -6.59
N VAL A 181 -7.10 -12.35 -5.78
CA VAL A 181 -6.95 -12.62 -4.34
C VAL A 181 -6.00 -13.79 -4.11
N GLY A 182 -4.97 -13.58 -3.30
CA GLY A 182 -3.91 -14.56 -3.04
C GLY A 182 -2.89 -14.72 -4.17
N GLY A 183 -2.92 -13.86 -5.18
CA GLY A 183 -1.85 -13.71 -6.17
C GLY A 183 -1.59 -14.91 -7.09
N ALA A 184 -2.60 -15.80 -7.33
CA ALA A 184 -2.41 -16.94 -8.22
C ALA A 184 -2.34 -16.56 -9.71
N TYR A 185 -3.05 -15.50 -10.07
CA TYR A 185 -3.12 -14.94 -11.42
C TYR A 185 -2.98 -13.43 -11.36
N TYR A 186 -2.57 -12.82 -12.46
CA TYR A 186 -2.64 -11.37 -12.64
C TYR A 186 -3.00 -11.00 -14.08
N ILE A 187 -3.73 -9.90 -14.22
CA ILE A 187 -3.91 -9.23 -15.49
C ILE A 187 -2.78 -8.24 -15.63
N HIS A 188 -1.93 -8.43 -16.62
CA HIS A 188 -0.87 -7.52 -17.03
C HIS A 188 -1.44 -6.47 -17.97
N SER A 189 -1.16 -5.22 -17.73
CA SER A 189 -1.37 -4.12 -18.67
C SER A 189 -0.02 -3.62 -19.16
N TYR A 190 0.11 -3.50 -20.47
CA TYR A 190 1.32 -2.98 -21.11
C TYR A 190 0.97 -1.85 -22.07
N SER A 191 1.76 -0.79 -22.07
CA SER A 191 1.73 0.26 -23.08
C SER A 191 3.09 0.92 -23.22
N ASP A 192 3.37 1.48 -24.39
CA ASP A 192 4.50 2.36 -24.64
C ASP A 192 4.09 3.53 -25.55
N GLU A 193 5.06 4.31 -26.05
CA GLU A 193 4.79 5.47 -26.92
C GLU A 193 4.10 5.13 -28.24
N LYS A 194 4.18 3.88 -28.70
CA LYS A 194 3.65 3.40 -30.00
C LYS A 194 2.57 2.35 -29.85
N THR A 195 2.46 1.76 -28.65
CA THR A 195 1.58 0.63 -28.38
C THR A 195 0.47 1.06 -27.42
N PRO A 196 -0.81 1.08 -27.85
CA PRO A 196 -1.95 1.27 -26.97
C PRO A 196 -2.00 0.20 -25.86
N PRO A 197 -2.73 0.43 -24.75
CA PRO A 197 -2.78 -0.53 -23.67
C PRO A 197 -3.24 -1.93 -24.12
N ILE A 198 -2.43 -2.93 -23.87
CA ILE A 198 -2.69 -4.36 -24.09
C ILE A 198 -2.90 -5.03 -22.74
N TYR A 199 -3.90 -5.92 -22.66
CA TYR A 199 -4.22 -6.64 -21.42
C TYR A 199 -4.09 -8.14 -21.63
N THR A 200 -3.27 -8.79 -20.79
CA THR A 200 -3.00 -10.24 -20.87
C THR A 200 -3.14 -10.89 -19.50
N LEU A 201 -3.85 -12.00 -19.40
CA LEU A 201 -3.91 -12.81 -18.19
C LEU A 201 -2.69 -13.72 -18.08
N TYR A 202 -2.08 -13.74 -16.89
CA TYR A 202 -0.90 -14.56 -16.57
C TYR A 202 -1.15 -15.49 -15.39
N ASN A 203 -0.52 -16.67 -15.43
CA ASN A 203 -0.27 -17.47 -14.23
C ASN A 203 0.94 -16.87 -13.49
N THR A 204 0.76 -16.46 -12.25
CA THR A 204 1.80 -15.72 -11.51
C THR A 204 3.03 -16.57 -11.18
N GLN A 205 2.83 -17.83 -10.77
CA GLN A 205 3.93 -18.69 -10.35
C GLN A 205 4.83 -19.09 -11.52
N LYS A 206 4.21 -19.49 -12.62
CA LYS A 206 4.93 -19.88 -13.84
C LYS A 206 5.38 -18.69 -14.68
N ASN A 207 4.80 -17.52 -14.43
CA ASN A 207 4.95 -16.30 -15.23
C ASN A 207 4.67 -16.53 -16.72
N THR A 208 3.64 -17.32 -17.01
CA THR A 208 3.25 -17.65 -18.39
C THR A 208 1.94 -16.98 -18.76
N PRO A 209 1.84 -16.38 -19.95
CA PRO A 209 0.57 -15.86 -20.45
C PRO A 209 -0.42 -17.02 -20.67
N LEU A 210 -1.68 -16.76 -20.37
CA LEU A 210 -2.78 -17.70 -20.60
C LEU A 210 -3.58 -17.30 -21.84
N PHE A 211 -4.02 -16.04 -21.91
CA PHE A 211 -4.66 -15.47 -23.08
C PHE A 211 -4.63 -13.92 -23.02
N ARG A 212 -4.74 -13.29 -24.18
CA ARG A 212 -4.95 -11.84 -24.30
C ARG A 212 -6.42 -11.51 -24.13
N ILE A 213 -6.69 -10.49 -23.30
CA ILE A 213 -8.05 -9.99 -23.01
C ILE A 213 -8.41 -8.90 -24.01
N LEU A 214 -7.44 -8.02 -24.33
CA LEU A 214 -7.60 -6.90 -25.25
C LEU A 214 -6.28 -6.66 -25.97
N GLU A 215 -6.33 -6.55 -27.30
CA GLU A 215 -5.15 -6.36 -28.15
C GLU A 215 -5.01 -4.93 -28.66
N ASN A 216 -6.11 -4.18 -28.86
CA ASN A 216 -6.13 -2.82 -29.42
C ASN A 216 -5.30 -2.70 -30.73
N GLU A 217 -5.52 -3.62 -31.67
CA GLU A 217 -4.79 -3.69 -32.93
C GLU A 217 -5.40 -2.82 -34.08
N ASP A 218 -6.30 -1.88 -33.76
CA ASP A 218 -7.00 -1.02 -34.76
C ASP A 218 -6.18 0.25 -35.09
#